data_f8467f2f195f2f47cfb0370d544e73fd
#
_entry.id   f8467f2f195f2f47cfb0370d544e73fd
#
_cell.length_a   1.000
_cell.length_b   1.000
_cell.length_c   1.000
_cell.angle_alpha   90.00
_cell.angle_beta   90.00
_cell.angle_gamma   90.00
#
_symmetry.space_group_name_H-M   'P 1'
#
loop_
_entity.id
_entity.type
_entity.pdbx_description
1 polymer ?
#
loop_
_entity_poly.entity_id
_entity_poly.type
_entity_poly.pdbx_seq_one_letter_code
_entity_poly.pdbx_strand_id
1 'polypeptide(L)'
;MALEEYRRKRNFSRTREPQGVVKTPKVGKRFFCVQKHLASQLHYDVRLEHNGVLLSWAVPKGPSLDPRTKRLAMHVEDHPIDYGDFEGVIPEGYGAGIVMLWDRGTWTPEIPDVDAALKKGDLKFTLDGYKLKGSWVLVRTSGRYPGARGQTRTASSGAPTDGRSWLLIKHRDEWAGDLDITEFAPKSVKGGGDFEDILAEDTPAVWLSNRPVKGGDAGALLARIIERAARLKHTKT
;
A
#
# COMPACT_ATOMS: atom_id res chain seq x y z
N MET A 1 -6.51 21.13 0.94
CA MET A 1 -5.33 20.88 1.81
C MET A 1 -4.95 19.40 1.76
N ALA A 2 -3.67 19.05 1.94
CA ALA A 2 -3.13 17.71 1.63
C ALA A 2 -3.83 16.51 2.32
N LEU A 3 -4.46 16.67 3.49
CA LEU A 3 -5.12 15.58 4.23
C LEU A 3 -6.66 15.68 4.31
N GLU A 4 -7.29 16.54 3.54
CA GLU A 4 -8.76 16.70 3.60
C GLU A 4 -9.49 15.45 3.13
N GLU A 5 -9.07 14.87 2.01
CA GLU A 5 -9.69 13.66 1.47
C GLU A 5 -9.46 12.45 2.40
N TYR A 6 -8.27 12.32 2.99
CA TYR A 6 -7.96 11.33 4.00
C TYR A 6 -8.93 11.41 5.19
N ARG A 7 -9.09 12.62 5.76
CA ARG A 7 -9.97 12.83 6.92
C ARG A 7 -11.44 12.65 6.59
N ARG A 8 -11.89 13.07 5.41
CA ARG A 8 -13.27 12.93 4.96
C ARG A 8 -13.73 11.47 4.85
N LYS A 9 -12.83 10.57 4.51
CA LYS A 9 -13.11 9.14 4.29
C LYS A 9 -13.12 8.31 5.57
N ARG A 10 -12.77 8.88 6.73
CA ARG A 10 -12.53 8.13 7.98
C ARG A 10 -13.36 8.60 9.15
N ASN A 11 -13.62 7.68 10.08
CA ASN A 11 -14.27 7.97 11.37
C ASN A 11 -13.31 7.60 12.51
N PHE A 12 -12.53 8.58 12.95
CA PHE A 12 -11.47 8.40 13.96
C PHE A 12 -11.97 8.09 15.38
N SER A 13 -13.28 8.11 15.62
CA SER A 13 -13.84 7.60 16.88
C SER A 13 -13.97 6.07 16.91
N ARG A 14 -13.82 5.42 15.73
CA ARG A 14 -14.06 3.99 15.50
C ARG A 14 -12.84 3.24 14.99
N THR A 15 -11.74 3.93 14.73
CA THR A 15 -10.50 3.37 14.16
C THR A 15 -9.28 3.85 14.94
N ARG A 16 -8.22 3.05 14.98
CA ARG A 16 -6.92 3.43 15.57
C ARG A 16 -6.02 4.18 14.58
N GLU A 17 -6.49 4.43 13.36
CA GLU A 17 -5.74 5.19 12.37
C GLU A 17 -5.44 6.61 12.91
N PRO A 18 -4.21 7.11 12.74
CA PRO A 18 -3.86 8.45 13.18
C PRO A 18 -4.61 9.51 12.37
N GLN A 19 -5.19 10.50 13.03
CA GLN A 19 -5.79 11.67 12.36
C GLN A 19 -4.75 12.48 11.59
N GLY A 20 -3.53 12.51 12.12
CA GLY A 20 -2.36 13.13 11.57
C GLY A 20 -2.47 14.65 11.34
N VAL A 21 -1.32 15.25 11.26
CA VAL A 21 -1.12 16.63 10.81
C VAL A 21 -0.11 16.63 9.67
N VAL A 22 -0.19 17.63 8.79
CA VAL A 22 0.88 17.87 7.84
C VAL A 22 2.11 18.30 8.62
N LYS A 23 3.18 17.50 8.61
CA LYS A 23 4.41 17.80 9.32
C LYS A 23 5.29 18.73 8.51
N THR A 24 6.10 19.54 9.19
CA THR A 24 7.14 20.30 8.52
C THR A 24 8.09 19.33 7.83
N PRO A 25 8.41 19.53 6.54
CA PRO A 25 9.34 18.67 5.82
C PRO A 25 10.69 18.62 6.54
N LYS A 26 11.21 17.41 6.75
CA LYS A 26 12.56 17.24 7.29
C LYS A 26 13.59 17.42 6.18
N VAL A 27 14.67 18.11 6.47
CA VAL A 27 15.83 18.17 5.58
C VAL A 27 16.59 16.85 5.74
N GLY A 28 16.86 16.16 4.62
CA GLY A 28 17.62 14.91 4.61
C GLY A 28 16.88 13.73 3.98
N LYS A 29 17.17 12.52 4.46
CA LYS A 29 16.55 11.28 3.94
C LYS A 29 15.05 11.27 4.23
N ARG A 30 14.25 11.12 3.17
CA ARG A 30 12.79 11.02 3.24
C ARG A 30 12.39 9.59 3.61
N PHE A 31 11.33 9.47 4.41
CA PHE A 31 10.80 8.19 4.82
C PHE A 31 9.96 7.54 3.71
N PHE A 32 10.01 6.22 3.59
CA PHE A 32 9.02 5.45 2.85
C PHE A 32 8.55 4.25 3.66
N CYS A 33 7.36 3.77 3.35
CA CYS A 33 6.88 2.48 3.80
C CYS A 33 6.06 1.77 2.72
N VAL A 34 5.93 0.46 2.90
CA VAL A 34 4.98 -0.36 2.15
C VAL A 34 4.13 -1.11 3.16
N GLN A 35 2.82 -0.91 3.07
CA GLN A 35 1.86 -1.62 3.92
C GLN A 35 1.13 -2.67 3.11
N LYS A 36 1.25 -3.96 3.50
CA LYS A 36 0.45 -5.06 2.98
C LYS A 36 -0.92 -4.97 3.62
N HIS A 37 -1.95 -4.81 2.82
CA HIS A 37 -3.29 -4.51 3.30
C HIS A 37 -4.30 -5.54 2.78
N LEU A 38 -4.87 -6.29 3.68
CA LEU A 38 -5.96 -7.22 3.41
C LEU A 38 -7.29 -6.53 3.70
N ALA A 39 -7.82 -5.83 2.70
CA ALA A 39 -9.14 -5.20 2.70
C ALA A 39 -10.15 -6.08 1.92
N SER A 40 -10.98 -5.49 1.04
CA SER A 40 -11.81 -6.25 0.11
C SER A 40 -10.99 -7.12 -0.86
N GLN A 41 -9.76 -6.71 -1.13
CA GLN A 41 -8.74 -7.45 -1.87
C GLN A 41 -7.37 -7.19 -1.24
N LEU A 42 -6.47 -8.18 -1.31
CA LEU A 42 -5.09 -8.00 -0.90
C LEU A 42 -4.38 -7.03 -1.85
N HIS A 43 -3.70 -6.04 -1.31
CA HIS A 43 -2.85 -5.11 -2.05
C HIS A 43 -1.70 -4.60 -1.17
N TYR A 44 -0.79 -3.87 -1.78
CA TYR A 44 0.35 -3.25 -1.11
C TYR A 44 0.30 -1.74 -1.35
N ASP A 45 0.23 -0.98 -0.27
CA ASP A 45 0.26 0.49 -0.33
C ASP A 45 1.70 0.97 -0.25
N VAL A 46 2.24 1.46 -1.36
CA VAL A 46 3.55 2.12 -1.41
C VAL A 46 3.37 3.58 -1.07
N ARG A 47 4.09 4.06 -0.05
CA ARG A 47 3.99 5.42 0.47
C ARG A 47 5.34 6.10 0.54
N LEU A 48 5.43 7.31 -0.01
CA LEU A 48 6.63 8.11 -0.11
C LEU A 48 6.42 9.46 0.60
N GLU A 49 7.23 9.76 1.61
CA GLU A 49 7.17 11.05 2.29
C GLU A 49 7.54 12.20 1.35
N HIS A 50 6.65 13.17 1.22
CA HIS A 50 6.90 14.40 0.48
C HIS A 50 6.06 15.54 1.05
N ASN A 51 6.65 16.72 1.24
CA ASN A 51 5.98 17.93 1.74
C ASN A 51 5.12 17.69 3.00
N GLY A 52 5.61 16.84 3.92
CA GLY A 52 4.98 16.60 5.24
C GLY A 52 3.79 15.64 5.22
N VAL A 53 3.58 14.93 4.12
CA VAL A 53 2.57 13.86 3.96
C VAL A 53 3.21 12.62 3.31
N LEU A 54 2.44 11.53 3.25
CA LEU A 54 2.77 10.32 2.50
C LEU A 54 1.97 10.29 1.20
N LEU A 55 2.62 10.57 0.07
CA LEU A 55 2.10 10.25 -1.25
C LEU A 55 1.86 8.74 -1.34
N SER A 56 0.72 8.28 -1.85
CA SER A 56 0.32 6.88 -1.69
C SER A 56 -0.19 6.25 -2.98
N TRP A 57 0.26 5.00 -3.24
CA TRP A 57 -0.19 4.19 -4.37
C TRP A 57 -0.56 2.78 -3.91
N ALA A 58 -1.78 2.34 -4.20
CA ALA A 58 -2.21 0.96 -4.00
C ALA A 58 -1.73 0.08 -5.17
N VAL A 59 -0.99 -0.98 -4.88
CA VAL A 59 -0.40 -1.93 -5.83
C VAL A 59 -1.02 -3.31 -5.63
N PRO A 60 -2.04 -3.72 -6.43
CA PRO A 60 -2.83 -4.93 -6.17
C PRO A 60 -2.03 -6.23 -6.15
N LYS A 61 -0.95 -6.31 -6.94
CA LYS A 61 -0.09 -7.51 -7.03
C LYS A 61 1.24 -7.34 -6.27
N GLY A 62 1.36 -6.29 -5.45
CA GLY A 62 2.61 -5.95 -4.78
C GLY A 62 3.74 -5.51 -5.72
N PRO A 63 4.87 -5.03 -5.17
CA PRO A 63 6.06 -4.69 -5.93
C PRO A 63 6.71 -5.94 -6.54
N SER A 64 7.46 -5.77 -7.62
CA SER A 64 8.24 -6.85 -8.25
C SER A 64 9.68 -6.40 -8.43
N LEU A 65 10.63 -7.27 -8.13
CA LEU A 65 12.05 -7.01 -8.37
C LEU A 65 12.45 -7.24 -9.84
N ASP A 66 11.58 -7.86 -10.66
CA ASP A 66 11.84 -8.10 -12.07
C ASP A 66 11.59 -6.82 -12.90
N PRO A 67 12.61 -6.24 -13.55
CA PRO A 67 12.49 -5.03 -14.36
C PRO A 67 11.57 -5.16 -15.58
N ARG A 68 11.24 -6.38 -15.99
CA ARG A 68 10.30 -6.65 -17.10
C ARG A 68 8.84 -6.55 -16.63
N THR A 69 8.62 -6.64 -15.31
CA THR A 69 7.29 -6.65 -14.71
C THR A 69 6.84 -5.23 -14.38
N LYS A 70 5.72 -4.82 -14.98
CA LYS A 70 5.06 -3.53 -14.70
C LYS A 70 3.88 -3.77 -13.77
N ARG A 71 3.93 -3.25 -12.56
CA ARG A 71 2.84 -3.39 -11.57
C ARG A 71 1.92 -2.18 -11.63
N LEU A 72 0.61 -2.41 -11.79
CA LEU A 72 -0.39 -1.35 -11.63
C LEU A 72 -0.23 -0.73 -10.23
N ALA A 73 -0.21 0.59 -10.18
CA ALA A 73 -0.15 1.38 -8.96
C ALA A 73 -1.22 2.49 -9.04
N MET A 74 -2.25 2.38 -8.23
CA MET A 74 -3.35 3.36 -8.22
C MET A 74 -3.01 4.46 -7.22
N HIS A 75 -2.83 5.69 -7.70
CA HIS A 75 -2.63 6.85 -6.84
C HIS A 75 -3.90 7.10 -6.03
N VAL A 76 -3.75 7.12 -4.73
CA VAL A 76 -4.83 7.34 -3.75
C VAL A 76 -4.58 8.63 -2.99
N GLU A 77 -5.41 8.94 -2.01
CA GLU A 77 -5.24 10.13 -1.18
C GLU A 77 -3.94 10.11 -0.37
N ASP A 78 -3.39 11.30 -0.14
CA ASP A 78 -2.24 11.47 0.75
C ASP A 78 -2.58 11.06 2.18
N HIS A 79 -1.63 10.45 2.88
CA HIS A 79 -1.78 10.02 4.26
C HIS A 79 -0.88 10.84 5.20
N PRO A 80 -1.20 10.95 6.49
CA PRO A 80 -0.29 11.57 7.45
C PRO A 80 0.99 10.74 7.63
N ILE A 81 2.10 11.38 7.96
CA ILE A 81 3.39 10.70 8.19
C ILE A 81 3.25 9.60 9.26
N ASP A 82 2.48 9.86 10.32
CA ASP A 82 2.29 8.90 11.41
C ASP A 82 1.59 7.61 10.96
N TYR A 83 0.83 7.67 9.86
CA TYR A 83 0.22 6.47 9.28
C TYR A 83 1.26 5.48 8.73
N GLY A 84 2.44 5.95 8.37
CA GLY A 84 3.51 5.11 7.86
C GLY A 84 4.06 4.08 8.86
N ASP A 85 3.81 4.27 10.14
CA ASP A 85 4.15 3.30 11.20
C ASP A 85 2.92 2.51 11.70
N PHE A 86 1.76 2.72 11.09
CA PHE A 86 0.53 2.02 11.46
C PHE A 86 0.57 0.55 11.02
N GLU A 87 0.33 -0.33 11.98
CA GLU A 87 0.07 -1.76 11.81
C GLU A 87 -1.09 -2.14 12.74
N GLY A 88 -2.10 -2.86 12.23
CA GLY A 88 -3.26 -3.21 13.04
C GLY A 88 -4.53 -3.43 12.20
N VAL A 89 -5.67 -3.47 12.87
CA VAL A 89 -6.98 -3.70 12.26
C VAL A 89 -7.75 -2.40 12.09
N ILE A 90 -8.27 -2.16 10.89
CA ILE A 90 -9.26 -1.12 10.59
C ILE A 90 -10.63 -1.81 10.60
N PRO A 91 -11.46 -1.59 11.63
CA PRO A 91 -12.63 -2.46 11.85
C PRO A 91 -13.75 -2.26 10.84
N GLU A 92 -13.96 -1.04 10.37
CA GLU A 92 -15.07 -0.71 9.48
C GLU A 92 -14.78 0.55 8.65
N GLY A 93 -15.61 0.78 7.63
CA GLY A 93 -15.55 1.97 6.79
C GLY A 93 -14.62 1.80 5.59
N TYR A 94 -14.12 2.93 5.09
CA TYR A 94 -13.19 2.97 3.97
C TYR A 94 -11.84 2.41 4.43
N GLY A 95 -11.33 1.44 3.68
CA GLY A 95 -10.06 0.78 4.03
C GLY A 95 -10.16 -0.29 5.11
N ALA A 96 -11.38 -0.69 5.53
CA ALA A 96 -11.55 -1.77 6.53
C ALA A 96 -10.77 -3.04 6.14
N GLY A 97 -10.00 -3.57 7.08
CA GLY A 97 -9.11 -4.71 6.86
C GLY A 97 -7.97 -4.78 7.85
N ILE A 98 -7.00 -5.63 7.55
CA ILE A 98 -5.77 -5.79 8.33
C ILE A 98 -4.63 -5.12 7.59
N VAL A 99 -3.93 -4.21 8.26
CA VAL A 99 -2.77 -3.49 7.73
C VAL A 99 -1.51 -4.02 8.42
N MET A 100 -0.54 -4.45 7.61
CA MET A 100 0.77 -4.93 8.05
C MET A 100 1.85 -3.99 7.52
N LEU A 101 2.77 -3.55 8.36
CA LEU A 101 3.95 -2.81 7.92
C LEU A 101 4.94 -3.79 7.27
N TRP A 102 4.80 -3.99 5.94
CA TRP A 102 5.55 -4.99 5.21
C TRP A 102 7.00 -4.58 4.91
N ASP A 103 7.23 -3.29 4.59
CA ASP A 103 8.58 -2.73 4.40
C ASP A 103 8.63 -1.26 4.83
N ARG A 104 9.80 -0.78 5.19
CA ARG A 104 10.08 0.63 5.50
C ARG A 104 11.55 0.95 5.33
N GLY A 105 11.83 2.24 5.17
CA GLY A 105 13.19 2.73 5.04
C GLY A 105 13.22 4.18 4.59
N THR A 106 14.21 4.51 3.78
CA THR A 106 14.36 5.85 3.20
C THR A 106 14.28 5.80 1.69
N TRP A 107 13.83 6.89 1.09
CA TRP A 107 13.82 7.07 -0.35
C TRP A 107 14.48 8.38 -0.76
N THR A 108 15.02 8.39 -1.96
CA THR A 108 15.66 9.56 -2.56
C THR A 108 15.16 9.73 -3.98
N PRO A 109 14.61 10.89 -4.36
CA PRO A 109 14.27 11.16 -5.75
C PRO A 109 15.55 11.29 -6.58
N GLU A 110 15.52 10.73 -7.80
CA GLU A 110 16.64 10.89 -8.74
C GLU A 110 16.68 12.28 -9.40
N ILE A 111 15.57 13.02 -9.30
CA ILE A 111 15.47 14.41 -9.74
C ILE A 111 15.02 15.29 -8.57
N PRO A 112 15.63 16.49 -8.38
CA PRO A 112 15.36 17.32 -7.21
C PRO A 112 13.91 17.79 -7.08
N ASP A 113 13.26 18.11 -8.20
CA ASP A 113 11.89 18.63 -8.25
C ASP A 113 10.87 17.48 -8.37
N VAL A 114 10.43 16.97 -7.21
CA VAL A 114 9.44 15.90 -7.10
C VAL A 114 8.07 16.35 -7.61
N ASP A 115 7.67 17.59 -7.37
CA ASP A 115 6.38 18.12 -7.79
C ASP A 115 6.28 18.21 -9.32
N ALA A 116 7.36 18.66 -9.98
CA ALA A 116 7.45 18.65 -11.44
C ALA A 116 7.42 17.20 -11.99
N ALA A 117 8.11 16.26 -11.34
CA ALA A 117 8.07 14.84 -11.71
C ALA A 117 6.68 14.23 -11.60
N LEU A 118 5.97 14.50 -10.51
CA LEU A 118 4.58 14.06 -10.30
C LEU A 118 3.64 14.66 -11.34
N LYS A 119 3.79 15.96 -11.61
CA LYS A 119 3.01 16.65 -12.66
C LYS A 119 3.24 16.05 -14.04
N LYS A 120 4.50 15.77 -14.36
CA LYS A 120 4.88 15.08 -15.62
C LYS A 120 4.35 13.66 -15.67
N GLY A 121 4.25 12.99 -14.52
CA GLY A 121 3.88 11.57 -14.42
C GLY A 121 5.06 10.63 -14.62
N ASP A 122 6.25 11.01 -14.21
CA ASP A 122 7.49 10.24 -14.31
C ASP A 122 8.35 10.53 -13.08
N LEU A 123 8.15 9.76 -12.01
CA LEU A 123 8.88 9.88 -10.76
C LEU A 123 9.88 8.74 -10.63
N LYS A 124 11.17 9.06 -10.79
CA LYS A 124 12.29 8.14 -10.57
C LYS A 124 12.90 8.35 -9.20
N PHE A 125 13.18 7.25 -8.51
CA PHE A 125 13.67 7.29 -7.13
C PHE A 125 14.43 6.02 -6.75
N THR A 126 15.24 6.12 -5.72
CA THR A 126 15.87 4.97 -5.06
C THR A 126 15.22 4.68 -3.72
N LEU A 127 15.11 3.39 -3.39
CA LEU A 127 14.70 2.90 -2.07
C LEU A 127 15.89 2.30 -1.34
N ASP A 128 15.91 2.52 -0.03
CA ASP A 128 16.80 1.85 0.91
C ASP A 128 15.95 1.34 2.08
N GLY A 129 15.25 0.23 1.83
CA GLY A 129 14.34 -0.45 2.76
C GLY A 129 14.94 -1.72 3.33
N TYR A 130 14.18 -2.37 4.18
CA TYR A 130 14.52 -3.71 4.66
C TYR A 130 14.43 -4.74 3.52
N LYS A 131 13.43 -4.61 2.64
CA LYS A 131 13.14 -5.55 1.54
C LYS A 131 13.35 -4.93 0.17
N LEU A 132 12.87 -3.73 -0.05
CA LEU A 132 12.97 -3.05 -1.34
C LEU A 132 14.15 -2.10 -1.35
N LYS A 133 15.05 -2.31 -2.33
CA LYS A 133 16.27 -1.54 -2.51
C LYS A 133 16.45 -1.08 -3.95
N GLY A 134 17.35 -0.12 -4.15
CA GLY A 134 17.80 0.35 -5.45
C GLY A 134 16.79 1.20 -6.20
N SER A 135 16.92 1.30 -7.50
CA SER A 135 16.23 2.27 -8.36
C SER A 135 14.86 1.76 -8.84
N TRP A 136 13.88 2.66 -8.80
CA TRP A 136 12.49 2.42 -9.17
C TRP A 136 11.91 3.60 -9.95
N VAL A 137 10.83 3.36 -10.67
CA VAL A 137 10.06 4.44 -11.29
C VAL A 137 8.56 4.23 -11.13
N LEU A 138 7.85 5.31 -10.90
CA LEU A 138 6.40 5.43 -11.03
C LEU A 138 6.08 6.24 -12.29
N VAL A 139 5.39 5.60 -13.24
CA VAL A 139 5.00 6.21 -14.52
C VAL A 139 3.50 6.29 -14.63
N ARG A 140 2.95 7.49 -14.78
CA ARG A 140 1.50 7.69 -14.99
C ARG A 140 1.09 7.22 -16.37
N THR A 141 0.03 6.42 -16.43
CA THR A 141 -0.51 5.93 -17.69
C THR A 141 -1.59 6.86 -18.23
N SER A 142 -1.70 6.92 -19.56
CA SER A 142 -2.75 7.69 -20.26
C SER A 142 -4.10 6.96 -20.31
N GLY A 143 -4.39 6.07 -19.36
CA GLY A 143 -5.66 5.35 -19.27
C GLY A 143 -5.76 4.07 -20.13
N ARG A 144 -4.73 3.73 -20.90
CA ARG A 144 -4.64 2.42 -21.56
C ARG A 144 -3.68 1.52 -20.79
N TYR A 145 -4.20 0.57 -20.03
CA TYR A 145 -3.38 -0.48 -19.43
C TYR A 145 -3.02 -1.53 -20.48
N PRO A 146 -1.73 -1.73 -20.81
CA PRO A 146 -1.33 -2.80 -21.71
C PRO A 146 -1.37 -4.15 -20.97
N GLY A 147 -2.47 -4.86 -21.01
CA GLY A 147 -2.56 -6.17 -20.33
C GLY A 147 -3.95 -6.76 -20.21
N ALA A 148 -4.99 -6.03 -20.54
CA ALA A 148 -6.33 -6.59 -20.68
C ALA A 148 -6.47 -7.30 -22.05
N ARG A 149 -5.76 -8.40 -22.24
CA ARG A 149 -6.09 -9.33 -23.33
C ARG A 149 -7.44 -9.97 -23.04
N GLY A 150 -8.47 -9.59 -23.80
CA GLY A 150 -9.70 -10.36 -23.90
C GLY A 150 -11.03 -9.66 -23.66
N GLN A 151 -11.09 -8.35 -23.43
CA GLN A 151 -12.37 -7.64 -23.49
C GLN A 151 -12.21 -6.37 -24.31
N THR A 152 -12.59 -6.46 -25.58
CA THR A 152 -12.97 -5.33 -26.41
C THR A 152 -14.24 -4.70 -25.82
N ARG A 153 -14.11 -3.92 -24.75
CA ARG A 153 -15.15 -2.96 -24.42
C ARG A 153 -14.90 -1.76 -25.31
N THR A 154 -15.71 -1.67 -26.33
CA THR A 154 -15.87 -0.48 -27.17
C THR A 154 -15.89 0.75 -26.30
N ALA A 155 -14.96 1.67 -26.57
CA ALA A 155 -14.86 2.97 -25.96
C ALA A 155 -16.09 3.81 -26.33
N SER A 156 -17.20 3.61 -25.65
CA SER A 156 -18.40 4.43 -25.71
C SER A 156 -18.76 4.96 -24.33
N SER A 157 -17.79 5.52 -23.65
CA SER A 157 -17.98 6.53 -22.63
C SER A 157 -16.62 7.20 -22.42
N GLY A 158 -16.51 8.45 -22.85
CA GLY A 158 -15.39 9.32 -22.56
C GLY A 158 -15.31 9.64 -21.07
N ALA A 159 -15.15 8.62 -20.23
CA ALA A 159 -14.77 8.81 -18.85
C ALA A 159 -13.34 9.40 -18.87
N PRO A 160 -13.13 10.59 -18.33
CA PRO A 160 -11.79 11.15 -18.20
C PRO A 160 -10.96 10.13 -17.44
N THR A 161 -9.80 9.79 -17.97
CA THR A 161 -8.78 9.07 -17.20
C THR A 161 -8.45 10.00 -16.04
N ASP A 162 -8.85 9.63 -14.83
CA ASP A 162 -8.72 10.46 -13.63
C ASP A 162 -7.26 10.71 -13.21
N GLY A 163 -6.30 10.32 -14.05
CA GLY A 163 -4.86 10.48 -13.82
C GLY A 163 -4.30 9.65 -12.67
N ARG A 164 -5.11 8.76 -12.05
CA ARG A 164 -4.71 7.96 -10.89
C ARG A 164 -4.01 6.66 -11.24
N SER A 165 -4.04 6.22 -12.50
CA SER A 165 -3.38 4.98 -12.92
C SER A 165 -1.91 5.23 -13.20
N TRP A 166 -1.04 4.53 -12.46
CA TRP A 166 0.41 4.53 -12.61
C TRP A 166 0.92 3.11 -12.73
N LEU A 167 2.19 2.98 -13.15
CA LEU A 167 2.94 1.73 -13.15
C LEU A 167 4.14 1.87 -12.22
N LEU A 168 4.29 0.95 -11.28
CA LEU A 168 5.50 0.78 -10.49
C LEU A 168 6.40 -0.23 -11.20
N ILE A 169 7.65 0.17 -11.47
CA ILE A 169 8.62 -0.63 -12.22
C ILE A 169 9.97 -0.57 -11.51
N LYS A 170 10.60 -1.73 -11.32
CA LYS A 170 12.00 -1.84 -10.87
C LYS A 170 12.94 -1.50 -12.02
N HIS A 171 13.94 -0.66 -11.80
CA HIS A 171 15.03 -0.49 -12.76
C HIS A 171 16.05 -1.63 -12.66
N ARG A 172 16.86 -1.80 -13.69
CA ARG A 172 17.97 -2.75 -13.71
C ARG A 172 19.11 -2.21 -12.86
N ASP A 173 19.39 -2.88 -11.76
CA ASP A 173 20.50 -2.62 -10.85
C ASP A 173 20.88 -3.93 -10.13
N GLU A 174 21.78 -3.86 -9.16
CA GLU A 174 22.22 -5.00 -8.36
C GLU A 174 21.11 -5.66 -7.50
N TRP A 175 20.00 -4.95 -7.26
CA TRP A 175 18.85 -5.40 -6.48
C TRP A 175 17.72 -5.95 -7.35
N ALA A 176 17.90 -5.95 -8.68
CA ALA A 176 16.92 -6.47 -9.62
C ALA A 176 17.07 -8.00 -9.76
N GLY A 177 15.94 -8.70 -9.86
CA GLY A 177 15.92 -10.15 -10.04
C GLY A 177 14.52 -10.68 -10.29
N ASP A 178 14.39 -11.98 -10.49
CA ASP A 178 13.13 -12.69 -10.75
C ASP A 178 12.48 -13.25 -9.47
N LEU A 179 13.14 -13.07 -8.31
CA LEU A 179 12.61 -13.48 -7.02
C LEU A 179 11.29 -12.76 -6.73
N ASP A 180 10.24 -13.51 -6.39
CA ASP A 180 9.02 -12.93 -5.84
C ASP A 180 9.25 -12.54 -4.38
N ILE A 181 9.55 -11.27 -4.17
CA ILE A 181 9.86 -10.72 -2.85
C ILE A 181 8.64 -10.77 -1.90
N THR A 182 7.43 -10.80 -2.44
CA THR A 182 6.20 -10.84 -1.63
C THR A 182 5.98 -12.21 -1.00
N GLU A 183 6.43 -13.27 -1.68
CA GLU A 183 6.40 -14.64 -1.17
C GLU A 183 7.66 -14.98 -0.35
N PHE A 184 8.82 -14.48 -0.77
CA PHE A 184 10.08 -14.73 -0.08
C PHE A 184 10.14 -14.08 1.30
N ALA A 185 9.65 -12.85 1.42
CA ALA A 185 9.68 -12.08 2.67
C ALA A 185 8.28 -11.57 3.05
N PRO A 186 7.30 -12.45 3.40
CA PRO A 186 5.91 -12.07 3.58
C PRO A 186 5.61 -11.29 4.86
N LYS A 187 6.47 -11.40 5.91
CA LYS A 187 6.20 -10.95 7.27
C LYS A 187 6.38 -9.44 7.49
N SER A 188 5.79 -8.93 8.58
CA SER A 188 5.96 -7.56 9.05
C SER A 188 7.41 -7.25 9.41
N VAL A 189 7.88 -6.04 9.08
CA VAL A 189 9.18 -5.51 9.55
C VAL A 189 9.04 -4.80 10.90
N LYS A 190 7.83 -4.65 11.43
CA LYS A 190 7.54 -4.07 12.74
C LYS A 190 7.30 -5.15 13.78
N GLY A 191 6.27 -5.97 13.59
CA GLY A 191 5.88 -7.03 14.51
C GLY A 191 6.58 -8.37 14.29
N GLY A 192 7.21 -8.58 13.12
CA GLY A 192 7.84 -9.86 12.74
C GLY A 192 6.86 -10.99 12.41
N GLY A 193 5.56 -10.74 12.58
CA GLY A 193 4.49 -11.71 12.35
C GLY A 193 3.80 -11.57 10.98
N ASP A 194 2.76 -12.35 10.78
CA ASP A 194 1.83 -12.26 9.63
C ASP A 194 0.49 -11.66 10.07
N PHE A 195 -0.50 -11.64 9.21
CA PHE A 195 -1.84 -11.08 9.47
C PHE A 195 -2.53 -11.74 10.67
N GLU A 196 -2.36 -13.05 10.86
CA GLU A 196 -2.90 -13.76 11.99
C GLU A 196 -2.33 -13.31 13.33
N ASP A 197 -1.04 -12.97 13.38
CA ASP A 197 -0.38 -12.45 14.58
C ASP A 197 -0.95 -11.05 14.91
N ILE A 198 -1.06 -10.17 13.92
CA ILE A 198 -1.63 -8.83 14.06
C ILE A 198 -3.09 -8.91 14.54
N LEU A 199 -3.89 -9.81 13.94
CA LEU A 199 -5.28 -10.01 14.34
C LEU A 199 -5.40 -10.61 15.74
N ALA A 200 -4.45 -11.44 16.17
CA ALA A 200 -4.43 -12.03 17.50
C ALA A 200 -4.07 -11.02 18.60
N GLU A 201 -3.23 -10.03 18.27
CA GLU A 201 -2.83 -8.96 19.20
C GLU A 201 -3.89 -7.86 19.32
N ASP A 202 -4.50 -7.48 18.21
CA ASP A 202 -5.59 -6.51 18.20
C ASP A 202 -6.87 -7.17 18.73
N THR A 203 -7.56 -6.55 19.68
CA THR A 203 -8.82 -7.08 20.19
C THR A 203 -9.92 -7.00 19.12
N PRO A 204 -10.25 -8.09 18.42
CA PRO A 204 -11.08 -8.05 17.22
C PRO A 204 -12.57 -8.05 17.50
N ALA A 205 -13.02 -7.49 18.64
CA ALA A 205 -14.46 -7.36 18.94
C ALA A 205 -15.28 -6.69 17.81
N VAL A 206 -14.61 -6.14 16.80
CA VAL A 206 -15.20 -5.36 15.73
C VAL A 206 -15.26 -6.12 14.38
N TRP A 207 -14.50 -7.20 14.21
CA TRP A 207 -14.59 -8.05 13.01
C TRP A 207 -15.84 -8.93 12.96
N LEU A 208 -16.60 -8.98 14.04
CA LEU A 208 -17.89 -9.64 14.09
C LEU A 208 -19.03 -8.83 13.47
N SER A 209 -18.75 -7.62 12.95
CA SER A 209 -19.74 -6.86 12.21
C SER A 209 -20.08 -7.60 10.92
N ASN A 210 -21.36 -7.93 10.76
CA ASN A 210 -22.08 -8.67 9.72
C ASN A 210 -21.85 -8.17 8.27
N ARG A 211 -20.63 -7.87 7.84
CA ARG A 211 -20.31 -7.73 6.42
C ARG A 211 -20.05 -9.11 5.85
N PRO A 212 -20.91 -9.62 4.97
CA PRO A 212 -20.58 -10.81 4.24
C PRO A 212 -19.26 -10.53 3.51
N VAL A 213 -18.24 -11.33 3.81
CA VAL A 213 -17.01 -11.36 3.04
C VAL A 213 -17.45 -11.66 1.61
N LYS A 214 -17.38 -10.67 0.72
CA LYS A 214 -17.68 -10.90 -0.69
C LYS A 214 -16.73 -11.98 -1.16
N GLY A 215 -17.30 -13.07 -1.66
CA GLY A 215 -16.57 -14.26 -2.06
C GLY A 215 -15.43 -13.98 -3.02
N GLY A 216 -14.45 -14.85 -3.07
CA GLY A 216 -13.23 -14.78 -3.84
C GLY A 216 -12.02 -15.15 -2.96
N ASP A 217 -10.82 -15.16 -3.56
CA ASP A 217 -9.58 -15.58 -2.89
C ASP A 217 -9.28 -14.79 -1.62
N ALA A 218 -9.57 -13.48 -1.60
CA ALA A 218 -9.37 -12.63 -0.43
C ALA A 218 -10.31 -12.99 0.73
N GLY A 219 -11.55 -13.38 0.45
CA GLY A 219 -12.49 -13.82 1.46
C GLY A 219 -12.09 -15.15 2.09
N ALA A 220 -11.64 -16.11 1.29
CA ALA A 220 -11.14 -17.39 1.77
C ALA A 220 -9.84 -17.22 2.58
N LEU A 221 -8.96 -16.30 2.17
CA LEU A 221 -7.76 -15.96 2.92
C LEU A 221 -8.10 -15.35 4.27
N LEU A 222 -9.02 -14.38 4.31
CA LEU A 222 -9.45 -13.75 5.55
C LEU A 222 -10.08 -14.76 6.53
N ALA A 223 -10.92 -15.66 6.06
CA ALA A 223 -11.52 -16.70 6.91
C ALA A 223 -10.45 -17.58 7.56
N ARG A 224 -9.43 -18.01 6.81
CA ARG A 224 -8.29 -18.77 7.33
C ARG A 224 -7.47 -17.99 8.37
N ILE A 225 -7.26 -16.72 8.13
CA ILE A 225 -6.53 -15.82 9.06
C ILE A 225 -7.30 -15.70 10.38
N ILE A 226 -8.61 -15.47 10.32
CA ILE A 226 -9.46 -15.37 11.52
C ILE A 226 -9.41 -16.67 12.34
N GLU A 227 -9.55 -17.83 11.69
CA GLU A 227 -9.50 -19.14 12.35
C GLU A 227 -8.13 -19.35 13.03
N ARG A 228 -7.03 -19.01 12.35
CA ARG A 228 -5.68 -19.16 12.88
C ARG A 228 -5.40 -18.20 14.03
N ALA A 229 -5.84 -16.94 13.92
CA ALA A 229 -5.74 -15.95 14.99
C ALA A 229 -6.50 -16.37 16.25
N ALA A 230 -7.70 -16.97 16.10
CA ALA A 230 -8.45 -17.50 17.23
C ALA A 230 -7.69 -18.63 17.95
N ARG A 231 -7.03 -19.53 17.20
CA ARG A 231 -6.17 -20.59 17.79
C ARG A 231 -4.99 -20.01 18.55
N LEU A 232 -4.30 -18.99 18.00
CA LEU A 232 -3.17 -18.35 18.66
C LEU A 232 -3.55 -17.67 19.99
N LYS A 233 -4.75 -17.10 20.09
CA LYS A 233 -5.26 -16.52 21.36
C LYS A 233 -5.45 -17.59 22.44
N HIS A 234 -5.97 -18.75 22.11
CA HIS A 234 -6.17 -19.86 23.06
C HIS A 234 -4.87 -20.49 23.54
N THR A 235 -3.77 -20.32 22.82
CA THR A 235 -2.45 -20.88 23.21
C THR A 235 -1.65 -19.93 24.13
N LYS A 236 -2.02 -18.66 24.20
CA LYS A 236 -1.38 -17.63 25.06
C LYS A 236 -2.06 -17.44 26.42
N THR A 237 -3.17 -18.14 26.67
CA THR A 237 -3.89 -18.20 27.95
C THR A 237 -3.53 -19.48 28.69
#